data_14ca357b45e789b4dceea0c364b1a3c6
#
_entry.id   14ca357b45e789b4dceea0c364b1a3c6
#
_cell.length_a   1.000
_cell.length_b   1.000
_cell.length_c   1.000
_cell.angle_alpha   90.00
_cell.angle_beta   90.00
_cell.angle_gamma   90.00
#
_symmetry.space_group_name_H-M   'P 1'
#
loop_
_entity.id
_entity.type
_entity.pdbx_description
1 polymer ?
#
loop_
_entity_poly.entity_id
_entity_poly.type
_entity_poly.pdbx_seq_one_letter_code
_entity_poly.pdbx_strand_id
1 'polypeptide(L)'
;LPAFTLPGPVARLGARLQRVYSNRYVPMIRPDGTPADSISDAALRDSLEDWLLPYLGKVSRLSHFASLDLSAMLAALLPWPLPQRLDELAPKSLSVPSGSRIAIDYSEQPPVLAVRLQELFGLAETPRIAGGRQSVLLHLLSPARRPVQVTQDLASFWANTYAEVKKDLKGRYPKHYWPDDPLIAEPTARAKPRR
;
A
#
# COMPACT_ATOMS: atom_id res chain seq x y z
N LEU A 1 28.52 8.86 -8.25
CA LEU A 1 27.82 7.65 -8.73
C LEU A 1 26.33 8.00 -8.83
N PRO A 2 25.63 7.63 -9.91
CA PRO A 2 24.20 7.83 -9.98
C PRO A 2 23.53 7.10 -8.80
N ALA A 3 22.48 7.70 -8.24
CA ALA A 3 21.74 7.12 -7.13
C ALA A 3 21.18 5.76 -7.57
N PHE A 4 21.51 4.71 -6.83
CA PHE A 4 20.93 3.38 -7.04
C PHE A 4 19.46 3.46 -6.71
N THR A 5 18.60 3.25 -7.69
CA THR A 5 17.16 3.25 -7.51
C THR A 5 16.61 1.90 -7.94
N LEU A 6 15.91 1.22 -7.05
CA LEU A 6 15.26 -0.04 -7.38
C LEU A 6 14.16 0.18 -8.43
N PRO A 7 13.99 -0.74 -9.40
CA PRO A 7 12.85 -0.70 -10.32
C PRO A 7 11.51 -0.63 -9.58
N GLY A 8 10.52 0.10 -10.13
CA GLY A 8 9.26 0.38 -9.44
C GLY A 8 8.55 -0.82 -8.78
N PRO A 9 8.46 -2.03 -9.41
CA PRO A 9 7.90 -3.22 -8.74
C PRO A 9 8.72 -3.69 -7.54
N VAL A 10 10.05 -3.61 -7.64
CA VAL A 10 10.99 -4.01 -6.58
C VAL A 10 10.97 -3.01 -5.44
N ALA A 11 10.93 -1.71 -5.73
CA ALA A 11 10.78 -0.65 -4.73
C ALA A 11 9.47 -0.82 -3.94
N ARG A 12 8.36 -1.13 -4.61
CA ARG A 12 7.09 -1.43 -3.92
C ARG A 12 7.17 -2.65 -3.02
N LEU A 13 7.85 -3.71 -3.45
CA LEU A 13 8.09 -4.87 -2.60
C LEU A 13 8.96 -4.49 -1.40
N GLY A 14 10.06 -3.78 -1.62
CA GLY A 14 10.94 -3.28 -0.56
C GLY A 14 10.18 -2.46 0.48
N ALA A 15 9.33 -1.52 0.06
CA ALA A 15 8.50 -0.73 0.96
C ALA A 15 7.52 -1.60 1.79
N ARG A 16 6.92 -2.65 1.18
CA ARG A 16 6.08 -3.62 1.90
C ARG A 16 6.87 -4.41 2.95
N LEU A 17 8.06 -4.88 2.57
CA LEU A 17 8.95 -5.62 3.45
C LEU A 17 9.40 -4.75 4.63
N GLN A 18 9.85 -3.54 4.34
CA GLN A 18 10.24 -2.56 5.36
C GLN A 18 9.10 -2.29 6.34
N ARG A 19 7.84 -2.25 5.86
CA ARG A 19 6.68 -2.04 6.72
C ARG A 19 6.44 -3.22 7.65
N VAL A 20 6.53 -4.44 7.14
CA VAL A 20 6.39 -5.66 7.95
C VAL A 20 7.47 -5.70 9.02
N TYR A 21 8.68 -5.30 8.68
CA TYR A 21 9.82 -5.23 9.58
C TYR A 21 9.69 -4.15 10.65
N SER A 22 9.44 -2.89 10.24
CA SER A 22 9.37 -1.73 11.15
C SER A 22 8.26 -1.85 12.21
N ASN A 23 7.20 -2.59 11.90
CA ASN A 23 6.11 -2.83 12.85
C ASN A 23 6.38 -4.02 13.79
N ARG A 24 7.59 -4.53 13.85
CA ARG A 24 8.04 -5.64 14.70
C ARG A 24 7.19 -6.92 14.54
N TYR A 25 6.68 -7.16 13.33
CA TYR A 25 5.90 -8.36 13.09
C TYR A 25 6.78 -9.59 13.09
N VAL A 26 8.04 -9.46 12.64
CA VAL A 26 9.07 -10.49 12.78
C VAL A 26 10.46 -9.85 12.63
N PRO A 27 11.47 -10.24 13.44
CA PRO A 27 12.85 -9.84 13.18
C PRO A 27 13.32 -10.50 11.89
N MET A 28 13.94 -9.72 10.99
CA MET A 28 14.69 -10.30 9.89
C MET A 28 16.02 -10.82 10.41
N ILE A 29 16.37 -12.01 9.96
CA ILE A 29 17.64 -12.66 10.33
C ILE A 29 18.47 -12.77 9.06
N ARG A 30 19.69 -12.27 9.11
CA ARG A 30 20.68 -12.44 8.03
C ARG A 30 21.05 -13.93 7.90
N PRO A 31 21.63 -14.35 6.77
CA PRO A 31 22.11 -15.74 6.60
C PRO A 31 23.06 -16.20 7.69
N ASP A 32 23.77 -15.28 8.33
CA ASP A 32 24.69 -15.53 9.46
C ASP A 32 23.97 -15.66 10.83
N GLY A 33 22.64 -15.53 10.87
CA GLY A 33 21.84 -15.61 12.07
C GLY A 33 21.70 -14.31 12.86
N THR A 34 22.30 -13.21 12.39
CA THR A 34 22.19 -11.89 13.05
C THR A 34 20.90 -11.16 12.62
N PRO A 35 20.27 -10.36 13.50
CA PRO A 35 19.14 -9.53 13.11
C PRO A 35 19.56 -8.51 12.04
N ALA A 36 18.79 -8.39 10.96
CA ALA A 36 18.95 -7.31 10.01
C ALA A 36 18.31 -6.03 10.57
N ASP A 37 19.05 -4.95 10.64
CA ASP A 37 18.58 -3.71 11.25
C ASP A 37 17.57 -2.95 10.37
N SER A 38 17.55 -3.22 9.06
CA SER A 38 16.67 -2.52 8.12
C SER A 38 16.68 -3.18 6.72
N ILE A 39 15.59 -3.00 5.97
CA ILE A 39 15.51 -3.27 4.50
C ILE A 39 15.43 -1.93 3.75
N SER A 40 16.00 -0.88 4.27
CA SER A 40 16.10 0.38 3.54
C SER A 40 17.01 0.22 2.32
N ASP A 41 16.86 1.10 1.33
CA ASP A 41 17.71 1.11 0.14
C ASP A 41 19.20 1.21 0.51
N ALA A 42 19.52 1.90 1.61
CA ALA A 42 20.87 1.99 2.14
C ALA A 42 21.36 0.62 2.66
N ALA A 43 20.58 -0.02 3.54
CA ALA A 43 20.92 -1.33 4.10
C ALA A 43 21.02 -2.42 3.02
N LEU A 44 20.13 -2.43 2.03
CA LEU A 44 20.20 -3.35 0.89
C LEU A 44 21.44 -3.11 0.03
N ARG A 45 21.86 -1.86 -0.11
CA ARG A 45 23.09 -1.50 -0.82
C ARG A 45 24.33 -1.94 -0.09
N ASP A 46 24.36 -1.72 1.22
CA ASP A 46 25.50 -2.06 2.07
C ASP A 46 25.68 -3.58 2.22
N SER A 47 24.60 -4.36 2.04
CA SER A 47 24.59 -5.83 2.11
C SER A 47 24.45 -6.51 0.74
N LEU A 48 24.79 -5.85 -0.38
CA LEU A 48 24.68 -6.40 -1.73
C LEU A 48 25.39 -7.75 -1.90
N GLU A 49 26.53 -7.94 -1.26
CA GLU A 49 27.30 -9.18 -1.33
C GLU A 49 26.51 -10.35 -0.70
N ASP A 50 25.75 -10.09 0.35
CA ASP A 50 25.03 -11.13 1.07
C ASP A 50 23.82 -11.66 0.30
N TRP A 51 23.04 -10.76 -0.33
CA TRP A 51 21.77 -11.14 -0.92
C TRP A 51 21.75 -11.19 -2.46
N LEU A 52 22.66 -10.49 -3.15
CA LEU A 52 22.72 -10.44 -4.61
C LEU A 52 23.81 -11.35 -5.18
N LEU A 53 25.01 -11.36 -4.57
CA LEU A 53 26.16 -12.09 -5.07
C LEU A 53 25.89 -13.59 -5.35
N PRO A 54 25.13 -14.33 -4.50
CA PRO A 54 24.82 -15.74 -4.77
C PRO A 54 24.13 -15.99 -6.11
N TYR A 55 23.42 -15.00 -6.64
CA TYR A 55 22.66 -15.09 -7.89
C TYR A 55 23.47 -14.63 -9.12
N LEU A 56 24.66 -14.05 -8.92
CA LEU A 56 25.47 -13.49 -10.00
C LEU A 56 26.35 -14.52 -10.72
N GLY A 57 26.41 -15.76 -10.26
CA GLY A 57 27.29 -16.80 -10.83
C GLY A 57 27.11 -17.08 -12.33
N LYS A 58 25.96 -16.71 -12.90
CA LYS A 58 25.66 -16.83 -14.35
C LYS A 58 25.64 -15.47 -15.08
N VAL A 59 25.93 -14.38 -14.37
CA VAL A 59 25.88 -13.02 -14.92
C VAL A 59 27.26 -12.68 -15.49
N SER A 60 27.41 -12.70 -16.80
CA SER A 60 28.65 -12.36 -17.50
C SER A 60 28.58 -11.04 -18.27
N ARG A 61 27.39 -10.43 -18.38
CA ARG A 61 27.16 -9.17 -19.11
C ARG A 61 26.15 -8.30 -18.38
N LEU A 62 26.26 -6.98 -18.56
CA LEU A 62 25.36 -6.01 -17.91
C LEU A 62 23.89 -6.25 -18.27
N SER A 63 23.59 -6.70 -19.50
CA SER A 63 22.22 -7.03 -19.90
C SER A 63 21.59 -8.19 -19.11
N HIS A 64 22.38 -9.07 -18.52
CA HIS A 64 21.88 -10.18 -17.69
C HIS A 64 21.27 -9.69 -16.38
N PHE A 65 21.68 -8.52 -15.87
CA PHE A 65 21.05 -7.94 -14.68
C PHE A 65 19.57 -7.63 -14.89
N ALA A 66 19.16 -7.27 -16.10
CA ALA A 66 17.75 -7.01 -16.41
C ALA A 66 16.85 -8.27 -16.32
N SER A 67 17.45 -9.47 -16.38
CA SER A 67 16.74 -10.74 -16.29
C SER A 67 16.68 -11.30 -14.86
N LEU A 68 17.34 -10.65 -13.89
CA LEU A 68 17.31 -11.09 -12.49
C LEU A 68 15.93 -10.81 -11.88
N ASP A 69 15.35 -11.81 -11.20
CA ASP A 69 14.15 -11.63 -10.40
C ASP A 69 14.51 -11.07 -9.01
N LEU A 70 14.81 -9.77 -8.97
CA LEU A 70 15.13 -9.06 -7.73
C LEU A 70 14.00 -9.17 -6.69
N SER A 71 12.75 -9.35 -7.13
CA SER A 71 11.64 -9.52 -6.20
C SER A 71 11.69 -10.85 -5.47
N ALA A 72 12.01 -11.94 -6.18
CA ALA A 72 12.21 -13.24 -5.56
C ALA A 72 13.44 -13.26 -4.65
N MET A 73 14.52 -12.60 -5.05
CA MET A 73 15.74 -12.46 -4.23
C MET A 73 15.48 -11.72 -2.93
N LEU A 74 14.76 -10.58 -2.97
CA LEU A 74 14.36 -9.85 -1.76
C LEU A 74 13.39 -10.64 -0.89
N ALA A 75 12.45 -11.39 -1.50
CA ALA A 75 11.55 -12.25 -0.75
C ALA A 75 12.29 -13.37 -0.02
N ALA A 76 13.40 -13.87 -0.59
CA ALA A 76 14.24 -14.91 0.03
C ALA A 76 15.00 -14.42 1.27
N LEU A 77 15.12 -13.09 1.48
CA LEU A 77 15.67 -12.53 2.73
C LEU A 77 14.71 -12.67 3.93
N LEU A 78 13.45 -12.99 3.67
CA LEU A 78 12.47 -13.13 4.73
C LEU A 78 12.61 -14.49 5.41
N PRO A 79 12.67 -14.55 6.77
CA PRO A 79 12.62 -15.80 7.47
C PRO A 79 11.26 -16.49 7.27
N TRP A 80 11.29 -17.82 7.19
CA TRP A 80 10.10 -18.65 7.15
C TRP A 80 9.23 -18.42 8.41
N PRO A 81 7.87 -18.32 8.32
CA PRO A 81 7.01 -18.44 7.12
C PRO A 81 6.59 -17.10 6.51
N LEU A 82 7.36 -16.02 6.69
CA LEU A 82 6.97 -14.66 6.27
C LEU A 82 6.71 -14.47 4.77
N PRO A 83 7.49 -15.08 3.83
CA PRO A 83 7.21 -14.91 2.41
C PRO A 83 5.76 -15.27 2.05
N GLN A 84 5.22 -16.30 2.70
CA GLN A 84 3.84 -16.78 2.49
C GLN A 84 2.80 -15.86 3.15
N ARG A 85 3.15 -15.22 4.26
CA ARG A 85 2.27 -14.33 5.00
C ARG A 85 2.39 -12.86 4.57
N LEU A 86 3.27 -12.55 3.64
CA LEU A 86 3.49 -11.16 3.22
C LEU A 86 2.22 -10.52 2.66
N ASP A 87 1.43 -11.25 1.87
CA ASP A 87 0.20 -10.73 1.31
C ASP A 87 -0.94 -10.62 2.35
N GLU A 88 -0.88 -11.38 3.44
CA GLU A 88 -1.76 -11.22 4.60
C GLU A 88 -1.38 -9.98 5.43
N LEU A 89 -0.10 -9.83 5.73
CA LEU A 89 0.41 -8.76 6.61
C LEU A 89 0.48 -7.40 5.91
N ALA A 90 0.92 -7.39 4.67
CA ALA A 90 1.07 -6.20 3.85
C ALA A 90 0.51 -6.45 2.44
N PRO A 91 -0.82 -6.54 2.27
CA PRO A 91 -1.44 -6.82 0.99
C PRO A 91 -1.10 -5.75 -0.05
N LYS A 92 -0.96 -6.13 -1.31
CA LYS A 92 -0.69 -5.20 -2.42
C LYS A 92 -1.83 -4.21 -2.65
N SER A 93 -3.06 -4.63 -2.32
CA SER A 93 -4.28 -3.84 -2.52
C SER A 93 -5.35 -4.26 -1.53
N LEU A 94 -6.30 -3.39 -1.26
CA LEU A 94 -7.53 -3.69 -0.51
C LEU A 94 -8.74 -3.62 -1.43
N SER A 95 -9.68 -4.52 -1.19
CA SER A 95 -11.03 -4.43 -1.78
C SER A 95 -11.85 -3.43 -0.98
N VAL A 96 -12.49 -2.50 -1.68
CA VAL A 96 -13.39 -1.50 -1.09
C VAL A 96 -14.85 -1.85 -1.40
N PRO A 97 -15.84 -1.27 -0.70
CA PRO A 97 -17.26 -1.63 -0.86
C PRO A 97 -17.79 -1.60 -2.30
N SER A 98 -17.25 -0.74 -3.16
CA SER A 98 -17.60 -0.70 -4.60
C SER A 98 -17.20 -1.94 -5.40
N GLY A 99 -16.46 -2.88 -4.81
CA GLY A 99 -15.84 -4.01 -5.47
C GLY A 99 -14.49 -3.70 -6.15
N SER A 100 -14.06 -2.44 -6.14
CA SER A 100 -12.76 -2.06 -6.68
C SER A 100 -11.63 -2.55 -5.79
N ARG A 101 -10.51 -2.95 -6.42
CA ARG A 101 -9.25 -3.25 -5.73
C ARG A 101 -8.31 -2.06 -5.82
N ILE A 102 -8.04 -1.43 -4.70
CA ILE A 102 -7.22 -0.21 -4.61
C ILE A 102 -5.84 -0.60 -4.09
N ALA A 103 -4.80 -0.22 -4.83
CA ALA A 103 -3.42 -0.45 -4.43
C ALA A 103 -3.07 0.36 -3.18
N ILE A 104 -2.30 -0.27 -2.27
CA ILE A 104 -1.78 0.42 -1.09
C ILE A 104 -0.39 0.95 -1.42
N ASP A 105 -0.16 2.21 -1.09
CA ASP A 105 1.17 2.81 -1.15
C ASP A 105 1.87 2.66 0.21
N TYR A 106 2.96 1.89 0.21
CA TYR A 106 3.78 1.63 1.37
C TYR A 106 4.99 2.56 1.47
N SER A 107 5.18 3.49 0.54
CA SER A 107 6.27 4.47 0.59
C SER A 107 6.07 5.48 1.72
N GLU A 108 4.82 5.71 2.11
CA GLU A 108 4.43 6.61 3.18
C GLU A 108 4.20 5.88 4.52
N GLN A 109 4.25 6.64 5.63
CA GLN A 109 3.95 6.12 6.97
C GLN A 109 2.92 7.00 7.67
N PRO A 110 1.72 6.46 7.96
CA PRO A 110 1.22 5.10 7.69
C PRO A 110 0.98 4.83 6.19
N PRO A 111 0.78 3.53 5.79
CA PRO A 111 0.49 3.18 4.40
C PRO A 111 -0.76 3.88 3.88
N VAL A 112 -0.71 4.38 2.65
CA VAL A 112 -1.77 5.19 2.05
C VAL A 112 -2.69 4.36 1.17
N LEU A 113 -4.00 4.57 1.32
CA LEU A 113 -5.04 4.08 0.42
C LEU A 113 -5.72 5.28 -0.27
N ALA A 114 -5.33 5.57 -1.50
CA ALA A 114 -5.91 6.66 -2.28
C ALA A 114 -7.15 6.18 -3.05
N VAL A 115 -8.34 6.55 -2.59
CA VAL A 115 -9.61 6.00 -3.06
C VAL A 115 -10.66 7.09 -3.26
N ARG A 116 -11.52 6.97 -4.27
CA ARG A 116 -12.63 7.90 -4.47
C ARG A 116 -13.66 7.74 -3.35
N LEU A 117 -14.10 8.86 -2.82
CA LEU A 117 -15.04 8.91 -1.69
C LEU A 117 -16.28 8.02 -1.88
N GLN A 118 -16.82 7.99 -3.09
CA GLN A 118 -18.03 7.21 -3.43
C GLN A 118 -17.80 5.69 -3.40
N GLU A 119 -16.56 5.24 -3.47
CA GLU A 119 -16.21 3.81 -3.42
C GLU A 119 -16.21 3.28 -1.99
N LEU A 120 -16.23 4.19 -0.99
CA LEU A 120 -16.24 3.86 0.44
C LEU A 120 -17.64 3.96 1.08
N PHE A 121 -18.67 4.34 0.35
CA PHE A 121 -20.01 4.36 0.92
C PHE A 121 -20.37 2.98 1.49
N GLY A 122 -21.04 2.94 2.63
CA GLY A 122 -21.32 1.73 3.38
C GLY A 122 -20.21 1.25 4.31
N LEU A 123 -19.02 1.85 4.24
CA LEU A 123 -17.89 1.50 5.11
C LEU A 123 -17.85 2.41 6.34
N ALA A 124 -18.11 1.84 7.52
CA ALA A 124 -18.14 2.61 8.76
C ALA A 124 -16.76 2.96 9.32
N GLU A 125 -15.80 2.04 9.20
CA GLU A 125 -14.50 2.15 9.85
C GLU A 125 -13.35 2.21 8.83
N THR A 126 -12.23 2.78 9.28
CA THR A 126 -11.00 2.81 8.47
C THR A 126 -10.48 1.39 8.24
N PRO A 127 -10.18 1.01 6.99
CA PRO A 127 -9.58 -0.28 6.70
C PRO A 127 -8.26 -0.50 7.44
N ARG A 128 -8.04 -1.74 7.86
CA ARG A 128 -6.84 -2.13 8.58
C ARG A 128 -6.13 -3.27 7.86
N ILE A 129 -4.81 -3.30 8.00
CA ILE A 129 -3.91 -4.34 7.49
C ILE A 129 -3.16 -5.00 8.65
N ALA A 130 -2.28 -5.95 8.34
CA ALA A 130 -1.44 -6.63 9.32
C ALA A 130 -2.27 -7.33 10.41
N GLY A 131 -3.32 -8.06 10.03
CA GLY A 131 -4.20 -8.72 10.98
C GLY A 131 -4.96 -7.73 11.87
N GLY A 132 -5.35 -6.58 11.35
CA GLY A 132 -6.08 -5.56 12.08
C GLY A 132 -5.24 -4.61 12.95
N ARG A 133 -3.91 -4.75 12.95
CA ARG A 133 -3.01 -3.97 13.82
C ARG A 133 -2.67 -2.58 13.29
N GLN A 134 -2.71 -2.38 11.95
CA GLN A 134 -2.34 -1.12 11.33
C GLN A 134 -3.49 -0.55 10.51
N SER A 135 -4.00 0.65 10.88
CA SER A 135 -4.91 1.43 10.04
C SER A 135 -4.16 2.03 8.86
N VAL A 136 -4.79 2.06 7.70
CA VAL A 136 -4.26 2.81 6.55
C VAL A 136 -4.59 4.30 6.69
N LEU A 137 -3.81 5.14 6.02
CA LEU A 137 -4.14 6.56 5.82
C LEU A 137 -5.00 6.68 4.56
N LEU A 138 -6.22 7.14 4.70
CA LEU A 138 -7.11 7.34 3.57
C LEU A 138 -6.84 8.69 2.91
N HIS A 139 -6.44 8.67 1.65
CA HIS A 139 -6.51 9.83 0.78
C HIS A 139 -7.85 9.75 0.03
N LEU A 140 -8.85 10.48 0.53
CA LEU A 140 -10.16 10.56 -0.09
C LEU A 140 -10.10 11.44 -1.33
N LEU A 141 -10.52 10.88 -2.46
CA LEU A 141 -10.42 11.53 -3.76
C LEU A 141 -11.81 11.90 -4.29
N SER A 142 -11.86 13.00 -5.02
CA SER A 142 -13.02 13.37 -5.85
C SER A 142 -13.23 12.36 -6.99
N PRO A 143 -14.37 12.42 -7.70
CA PRO A 143 -14.60 11.62 -8.92
C PRO A 143 -13.51 11.76 -9.96
N ALA A 144 -12.88 12.92 -10.08
CA ALA A 144 -11.73 13.17 -10.98
C ALA A 144 -10.37 12.79 -10.36
N ARG A 145 -10.37 12.01 -9.27
CA ARG A 145 -9.17 11.55 -8.55
C ARG A 145 -8.28 12.69 -7.99
N ARG A 146 -8.86 13.84 -7.70
CA ARG A 146 -8.14 14.91 -7.01
C ARG A 146 -8.31 14.75 -5.49
N PRO A 147 -7.26 14.98 -4.70
CA PRO A 147 -7.36 14.94 -3.24
C PRO A 147 -8.47 15.87 -2.73
N VAL A 148 -9.24 15.39 -1.77
CA VAL A 148 -10.33 16.12 -1.12
C VAL A 148 -10.07 16.19 0.38
N GLN A 149 -9.73 15.05 0.99
CA GLN A 149 -9.51 14.92 2.43
C GLN A 149 -8.51 13.80 2.71
N VAL A 150 -7.78 13.94 3.81
CA VAL A 150 -6.89 12.91 4.34
C VAL A 150 -7.35 12.57 5.75
N THR A 151 -7.54 11.29 6.04
CA THR A 151 -7.98 10.84 7.37
C THR A 151 -7.50 9.43 7.70
N GLN A 152 -7.26 9.15 8.98
CA GLN A 152 -7.13 7.81 9.53
C GLN A 152 -8.36 7.37 10.34
N ASP A 153 -9.33 8.28 10.49
CA ASP A 153 -10.58 8.03 11.20
C ASP A 153 -11.76 8.29 10.25
N LEU A 154 -12.16 7.24 9.56
CA LEU A 154 -13.28 7.30 8.61
C LEU A 154 -14.61 7.56 9.31
N ALA A 155 -14.81 7.00 10.52
CA ALA A 155 -16.03 7.22 11.29
C ALA A 155 -16.20 8.69 11.68
N SER A 156 -15.13 9.32 12.19
CA SER A 156 -15.13 10.75 12.49
C SER A 156 -15.32 11.61 11.23
N PHE A 157 -14.73 11.22 10.11
CA PHE A 157 -14.95 11.91 8.84
C PHE A 157 -16.44 11.89 8.43
N TRP A 158 -17.11 10.74 8.49
CA TRP A 158 -18.52 10.63 8.16
C TRP A 158 -19.40 11.50 9.07
N ALA A 159 -19.10 11.49 10.36
CA ALA A 159 -19.89 12.21 11.35
C ALA A 159 -19.72 13.73 11.28
N ASN A 160 -18.50 14.21 11.03
CA ASN A 160 -18.15 15.61 11.27
C ASN A 160 -17.81 16.40 10.01
N THR A 161 -17.28 15.74 8.95
CA THR A 161 -16.68 16.45 7.80
C THR A 161 -17.42 16.18 6.49
N TYR A 162 -18.06 15.02 6.37
CA TYR A 162 -18.69 14.60 5.12
C TYR A 162 -19.73 15.59 4.59
N ALA A 163 -20.52 16.21 5.45
CA ALA A 163 -21.58 17.13 5.02
C ALA A 163 -21.03 18.34 4.26
N GLU A 164 -19.91 18.90 4.72
CA GLU A 164 -19.23 20.02 4.07
C GLU A 164 -18.58 19.58 2.75
N VAL A 165 -17.82 18.48 2.78
CA VAL A 165 -17.18 17.91 1.60
C VAL A 165 -18.21 17.54 0.52
N LYS A 166 -19.35 16.96 0.93
CA LYS A 166 -20.48 16.66 0.04
C LYS A 166 -20.99 17.91 -0.66
N LYS A 167 -21.19 19.00 0.08
CA LYS A 167 -21.68 20.28 -0.48
C LYS A 167 -20.75 20.80 -1.58
N ASP A 168 -19.45 20.80 -1.33
CA ASP A 168 -18.45 21.22 -2.31
C ASP A 168 -18.42 20.29 -3.53
N LEU A 169 -18.35 18.98 -3.31
CA LEU A 169 -18.32 17.99 -4.38
C LEU A 169 -19.60 17.94 -5.21
N LYS A 170 -20.77 18.13 -4.60
CA LYS A 170 -22.05 18.21 -5.31
C LYS A 170 -22.08 19.39 -6.27
N GLY A 171 -21.51 20.53 -5.88
CA GLY A 171 -21.36 21.69 -6.76
C GLY A 171 -20.45 21.42 -7.96
N ARG A 172 -19.31 20.79 -7.73
CA ARG A 172 -18.31 20.48 -8.79
C ARG A 172 -18.69 19.26 -9.66
N TYR A 173 -19.38 18.28 -9.08
CA TYR A 173 -19.72 17.00 -9.72
C TYR A 173 -21.21 16.66 -9.59
N PRO A 174 -22.14 17.48 -10.13
CA PRO A 174 -23.58 17.33 -9.91
C PRO A 174 -24.17 16.05 -10.50
N LYS A 175 -23.49 15.42 -11.46
CA LYS A 175 -23.93 14.15 -12.08
C LYS A 175 -23.63 12.93 -11.23
N HIS A 176 -22.82 13.08 -10.16
CA HIS A 176 -22.46 12.00 -9.27
C HIS A 176 -23.47 11.86 -8.12
N TYR A 177 -23.48 10.66 -7.51
CA TYR A 177 -24.33 10.35 -6.38
C TYR A 177 -23.71 10.90 -5.08
N TRP A 178 -24.47 11.72 -4.36
CA TRP A 178 -24.07 12.34 -3.09
C TRP A 178 -25.19 12.12 -2.05
N PRO A 179 -25.23 10.96 -1.36
CA PRO A 179 -26.25 10.61 -0.39
C PRO A 179 -26.23 11.54 0.84
N ASP A 180 -27.36 11.60 1.56
CA ASP A 180 -27.41 12.29 2.85
C ASP A 180 -26.74 11.45 3.93
N ASP A 181 -26.99 10.14 3.93
CA ASP A 181 -26.29 9.19 4.78
C ASP A 181 -25.34 8.32 3.94
N PRO A 182 -24.02 8.47 4.12
CA PRO A 182 -23.02 7.70 3.39
C PRO A 182 -22.92 6.25 3.86
N LEU A 183 -23.42 5.92 5.08
CA LEU A 183 -23.27 4.58 5.66
C LEU A 183 -24.28 3.58 5.11
N ILE A 184 -25.47 4.05 4.71
CA ILE A 184 -26.51 3.20 4.10
C ILE A 184 -26.52 3.29 2.57
N ALA A 185 -25.68 4.16 2.02
CA ALA A 185 -25.64 4.40 0.59
C ALA A 185 -24.91 3.29 -0.17
N GLU A 186 -25.40 2.99 -1.36
CA GLU A 186 -24.76 2.02 -2.25
C GLU A 186 -23.41 2.57 -2.78
N PRO A 187 -22.29 1.84 -2.57
CA PRO A 187 -20.99 2.26 -3.04
C PRO A 187 -20.89 2.15 -4.57
N THR A 188 -20.17 3.06 -5.20
CA THR A 188 -20.04 3.07 -6.64
C THR A 188 -18.69 3.56 -7.15
N ALA A 189 -18.13 2.84 -8.12
CA ALA A 189 -16.99 3.28 -8.91
C ALA A 189 -17.40 4.17 -10.09
N ARG A 190 -18.71 4.40 -10.30
CA ARG A 190 -19.31 5.15 -11.41
C ARG A 190 -19.95 6.44 -10.92
N ALA A 191 -20.47 7.24 -11.85
CA ALA A 191 -21.19 8.47 -11.50
C ALA A 191 -22.42 8.21 -10.63
N LYS A 192 -23.13 7.10 -10.86
CA LYS A 192 -24.29 6.65 -10.09
C LYS A 192 -24.24 5.14 -9.89
N PRO A 193 -24.87 4.59 -8.82
CA PRO A 193 -25.10 3.16 -8.67
C PRO A 193 -25.83 2.58 -9.90
N ARG A 194 -25.65 1.29 -10.15
CA ARG A 194 -26.51 0.56 -11.11
C ARG A 194 -27.89 0.39 -10.45
N ARG A 195 -28.93 0.76 -11.19
CA ARG A 195 -30.30 0.32 -10.87
C ARG A 195 -30.48 -1.12 -11.29
#